data_542c163777a84166f82adcc0f9520b9a
#
_entry.id   542c163777a84166f82adcc0f9520b9a
#
_cell.length_a   1.000
_cell.length_b   1.000
_cell.length_c   1.000
_cell.angle_alpha   90.00
_cell.angle_beta   90.00
_cell.angle_gamma   90.00
#
_symmetry.space_group_name_H-M   'P 1'
#
loop_
_entity.id
_entity.type
_entity.pdbx_description
1 polymer ?
#
loop_
_entity_poly.entity_id
_entity_poly.type
_entity_poly.pdbx_seq_one_letter_code
_entity_poly.pdbx_strand_id
1 'polypeptide(L)'
;MILYFRKGARVTELLLAKDTMRPGMLTNGYLFMVIESDARGHIGIMPSEREHFDLEWMVNAAFWTRAQQLSDCGWEVNGYPGDVIRSKYTEAIKTAEKKKRALQRKHEKRQSLCGKIYKPRLCVGCGHLFQPNTARQKYCSIGCQKRHWQKTHSKKKGKNA
;
A
#
# COMPACT_ATOMS: atom_id res chain seq x y z
N MET A 1 10.81 12.79 6.71
CA MET A 1 10.39 14.23 6.67
C MET A 1 10.05 14.65 8.08
N ILE A 2 10.48 15.85 8.48
CA ILE A 2 10.27 16.38 9.83
C ILE A 2 9.73 17.79 9.71
N LEU A 3 8.69 18.12 10.47
CA LEU A 3 8.20 19.50 10.64
C LEU A 3 8.17 19.86 12.12
N TYR A 4 8.60 21.05 12.43
CA TYR A 4 8.60 21.63 13.77
C TYR A 4 7.53 22.71 13.86
N PHE A 5 6.60 22.54 14.77
CA PHE A 5 5.54 23.48 15.08
C PHE A 5 5.82 24.15 16.42
N ARG A 6 5.61 25.46 16.49
CA ARG A 6 5.83 26.25 17.71
C ARG A 6 4.60 27.06 18.07
N LYS A 7 4.25 27.07 19.35
CA LYS A 7 3.24 27.96 19.93
C LYS A 7 3.69 28.45 21.31
N GLY A 8 4.23 29.68 21.37
CA GLY A 8 4.90 30.19 22.55
C GLY A 8 6.16 29.37 22.90
N ALA A 9 6.23 28.83 24.11
CA ALA A 9 7.33 27.96 24.55
C ALA A 9 7.16 26.48 24.11
N ARG A 10 5.96 26.06 23.67
CA ARG A 10 5.69 24.68 23.29
C ARG A 10 6.18 24.40 21.87
N VAL A 11 6.74 23.21 21.69
CA VAL A 11 7.18 22.70 20.38
C VAL A 11 6.53 21.34 20.15
N THR A 12 6.05 21.12 18.94
CA THR A 12 5.56 19.81 18.48
C THR A 12 6.33 19.43 17.24
N GLU A 13 6.91 18.25 17.25
CA GLU A 13 7.62 17.67 16.11
C GLU A 13 6.76 16.61 15.45
N LEU A 14 6.53 16.75 14.16
CA LEU A 14 5.91 15.71 13.32
C LEU A 14 7.00 15.00 12.54
N LEU A 15 7.13 13.69 12.73
CA LEU A 15 8.09 12.85 12.05
C LEU A 15 7.39 11.84 11.14
N LEU A 16 7.83 11.81 9.89
CA LEU A 16 7.50 10.78 8.92
C LEU A 16 8.77 10.07 8.49
N ALA A 17 8.88 8.78 8.76
CA ALA A 17 10.04 7.95 8.44
C ALA A 17 9.64 6.64 7.75
N LYS A 18 10.56 6.02 7.01
CA LYS A 18 10.42 4.63 6.60
C LYS A 18 10.74 3.73 7.80
N ASP A 19 9.84 2.81 8.08
CA ASP A 19 10.04 1.82 9.13
C ASP A 19 10.77 0.59 8.55
N THR A 20 12.09 0.61 8.67
CA THR A 20 12.98 -0.49 8.22
C THR A 20 13.22 -1.55 9.30
N MET A 21 12.66 -1.34 10.51
CA MET A 21 13.03 -2.08 11.71
C MET A 21 11.96 -3.08 12.19
N ARG A 22 10.99 -3.46 11.37
CA ARG A 22 10.03 -4.51 11.77
C ARG A 22 10.60 -5.91 11.47
N PRO A 23 11.12 -6.64 12.49
CA PRO A 23 11.54 -8.04 12.31
C PRO A 23 10.34 -8.87 11.87
N GLY A 24 10.46 -9.60 10.77
CA GLY A 24 9.43 -10.53 10.30
C GLY A 24 8.39 -9.98 9.33
N MET A 25 8.43 -8.71 8.94
CA MET A 25 7.59 -8.20 7.85
C MET A 25 8.37 -8.13 6.53
N LEU A 26 7.77 -8.68 5.47
CA LEU A 26 8.31 -8.69 4.10
C LEU A 26 8.23 -7.33 3.39
N THR A 27 7.58 -6.33 3.99
CA THR A 27 7.38 -5.00 3.40
C THR A 27 7.87 -3.91 4.34
N ASN A 28 8.69 -3.01 3.83
CA ASN A 28 9.04 -1.77 4.51
C ASN A 28 7.78 -0.93 4.71
N GLY A 29 7.37 -0.71 5.96
CA GLY A 29 6.28 0.17 6.31
C GLY A 29 6.71 1.62 6.45
N TYR A 30 5.79 2.46 6.88
CA TYR A 30 6.00 3.87 7.18
C TYR A 30 5.55 4.16 8.60
N LEU A 31 6.29 5.03 9.26
CA LEU A 31 6.05 5.44 10.64
C LEU A 31 5.73 6.93 10.67
N PHE A 32 4.61 7.26 11.30
CA PHE A 32 4.25 8.61 11.67
C PHE A 32 4.33 8.75 13.20
N MET A 33 4.97 9.80 13.68
CA MET A 33 5.10 10.09 15.09
C MET A 33 4.84 11.58 15.37
N VAL A 34 4.23 11.84 16.51
CA VAL A 34 4.08 13.18 17.09
C VAL A 34 4.87 13.21 18.40
N ILE A 35 5.80 14.13 18.53
CA ILE A 35 6.61 14.34 19.73
C ILE A 35 6.31 15.74 20.24
N GLU A 36 5.80 15.84 21.45
CA GLU A 36 5.42 17.11 22.07
C GLU A 36 6.41 17.49 23.17
N SER A 37 6.72 18.78 23.27
CA SER A 37 7.45 19.31 24.41
C SER A 37 6.51 19.59 25.59
N ASP A 38 7.05 19.58 26.79
CA ASP A 38 6.36 20.07 27.96
C ASP A 38 6.17 21.62 27.92
N ALA A 39 5.50 22.17 28.94
CA ALA A 39 5.29 23.62 29.04
C ALA A 39 6.58 24.44 29.17
N ARG A 40 7.70 23.79 29.48
CA ARG A 40 9.04 24.42 29.62
C ARG A 40 9.88 24.25 28.34
N GLY A 41 9.32 23.59 27.30
CA GLY A 41 10.02 23.36 26.05
C GLY A 41 10.92 22.11 26.01
N HIS A 42 10.90 21.26 27.05
CA HIS A 42 11.63 20.00 27.03
C HIS A 42 10.90 19.01 26.14
N ILE A 43 11.57 18.51 25.12
CA ILE A 43 11.03 17.50 24.20
C ILE A 43 10.92 16.15 24.93
N GLY A 44 9.74 15.53 24.87
CA GLY A 44 9.51 14.21 25.44
C GLY A 44 10.38 13.14 24.74
N ILE A 45 10.90 12.19 25.52
CA ILE A 45 11.68 11.06 24.98
C ILE A 45 10.77 10.08 24.22
N MET A 46 9.49 10.03 24.58
CA MET A 46 8.50 9.14 23.97
C MET A 46 7.52 9.95 23.12
N PRO A 47 7.16 9.46 21.93
CA PRO A 47 6.16 10.12 21.11
C PRO A 47 4.78 10.08 21.80
N SER A 48 4.04 11.18 21.73
CA SER A 48 2.65 11.25 22.21
C SER A 48 1.71 10.47 21.31
N GLU A 49 2.00 10.41 20.02
CA GLU A 49 1.27 9.62 19.01
C GLU A 49 2.28 8.83 18.16
N ARG A 50 1.95 7.57 17.87
CA ARG A 50 2.74 6.72 17.00
C ARG A 50 1.84 5.81 16.18
N GLU A 51 1.89 5.96 14.86
CA GLU A 51 1.09 5.17 13.93
C GLU A 51 1.97 4.54 12.84
N HIS A 52 1.62 3.29 12.48
CA HIS A 52 2.28 2.55 11.41
C HIS A 52 1.36 2.43 10.20
N PHE A 53 1.93 2.61 9.02
CA PHE A 53 1.23 2.54 7.75
C PHE A 53 1.97 1.62 6.78
N ASP A 54 1.21 0.82 6.01
CA ASP A 54 1.78 -0.06 4.98
C ASP A 54 2.05 0.69 3.67
N LEU A 55 1.38 1.81 3.45
CA LEU A 55 1.42 2.54 2.19
C LEU A 55 1.83 4.00 2.40
N GLU A 56 2.79 4.45 1.60
CA GLU A 56 3.34 5.81 1.64
C GLU A 56 2.26 6.91 1.54
N TRP A 57 1.27 6.74 0.69
CA TRP A 57 0.22 7.74 0.53
C TRP A 57 -0.69 7.86 1.75
N MET A 58 -0.85 6.79 2.55
CA MET A 58 -1.62 6.83 3.80
C MET A 58 -0.89 7.65 4.86
N VAL A 59 0.40 7.38 5.05
CA VAL A 59 1.20 8.14 6.02
C VAL A 59 1.36 9.59 5.61
N ASN A 60 1.50 9.89 4.32
CA ASN A 60 1.54 11.27 3.82
C ASN A 60 0.22 12.01 4.10
N ALA A 61 -0.93 11.36 3.91
CA ALA A 61 -2.22 11.95 4.23
C ALA A 61 -2.36 12.22 5.74
N ALA A 62 -2.00 11.27 6.61
CA ALA A 62 -2.02 11.42 8.05
C ALA A 62 -1.11 12.59 8.51
N PHE A 63 0.14 12.61 8.02
CA PHE A 63 1.12 13.64 8.33
C PHE A 63 0.62 15.06 7.98
N TRP A 64 0.15 15.26 6.75
CA TRP A 64 -0.32 16.58 6.32
C TRP A 64 -1.66 16.97 6.95
N THR A 65 -2.52 15.99 7.30
CA THR A 65 -3.74 16.24 8.10
C THR A 65 -3.38 16.79 9.46
N ARG A 66 -2.41 16.17 10.15
CA ARG A 66 -1.97 16.67 11.47
C ARG A 66 -1.28 18.03 11.37
N ALA A 67 -0.45 18.24 10.34
CA ALA A 67 0.18 19.52 10.07
C ALA A 67 -0.85 20.64 9.85
N GLN A 68 -1.92 20.38 9.09
CA GLN A 68 -3.00 21.33 8.87
C GLN A 68 -3.76 21.64 10.17
N GLN A 69 -4.09 20.62 10.98
CA GLN A 69 -4.75 20.80 12.28
C GLN A 69 -3.95 21.71 13.21
N LEU A 70 -2.63 21.49 13.30
CA LEU A 70 -1.77 22.34 14.13
C LEU A 70 -1.73 23.78 13.61
N SER A 71 -1.62 23.97 12.30
CA SER A 71 -1.67 25.29 11.66
C SER A 71 -3.00 26.01 11.94
N ASP A 72 -4.14 25.31 11.82
CA ASP A 72 -5.47 25.87 12.10
C ASP A 72 -5.64 26.25 13.59
N CYS A 73 -4.95 25.53 14.48
CA CYS A 73 -4.88 25.85 15.91
C CYS A 73 -3.91 27.00 16.24
N GLY A 74 -3.33 27.66 15.25
CA GLY A 74 -2.43 28.79 15.42
C GLY A 74 -1.00 28.41 15.83
N TRP A 75 -0.55 27.19 15.48
CA TRP A 75 0.85 26.82 15.60
C TRP A 75 1.63 27.31 14.39
N GLU A 76 2.76 27.94 14.63
CA GLU A 76 3.67 28.41 13.60
C GLU A 76 4.64 27.30 13.19
N VAL A 77 4.89 27.16 11.90
CA VAL A 77 5.79 26.13 11.35
C VAL A 77 7.09 26.80 10.90
N ASN A 78 8.19 26.29 11.36
CA ASN A 78 9.49 26.82 10.96
C ASN A 78 9.75 26.50 9.47
N GLY A 79 9.85 27.56 8.64
CA GLY A 79 10.14 27.46 7.21
C GLY A 79 8.97 27.11 6.29
N TYR A 80 7.76 26.92 6.80
CA TYR A 80 6.56 26.62 5.99
C TYR A 80 5.42 27.58 6.30
N PRO A 81 5.10 28.53 5.40
CA PRO A 81 3.89 29.35 5.50
C PRO A 81 2.62 28.49 5.53
N GLY A 82 1.57 28.97 6.20
CA GLY A 82 0.31 28.21 6.36
C GLY A 82 -0.39 27.86 5.04
N ASP A 83 -0.25 28.70 4.00
CA ASP A 83 -0.75 28.45 2.65
C ASP A 83 -0.04 27.25 1.98
N VAL A 84 1.26 27.09 2.22
CA VAL A 84 2.03 25.93 1.73
C VAL A 84 1.56 24.65 2.44
N ILE A 85 1.32 24.70 3.74
CA ILE A 85 0.79 23.53 4.49
C ILE A 85 -0.57 23.14 3.93
N ARG A 86 -1.48 24.11 3.72
CA ARG A 86 -2.81 23.89 3.15
C ARG A 86 -2.73 23.30 1.73
N SER A 87 -1.81 23.78 0.91
CA SER A 87 -1.57 23.23 -0.43
C SER A 87 -1.12 21.78 -0.37
N LYS A 88 -0.13 21.46 0.47
CA LYS A 88 0.39 20.10 0.66
C LYS A 88 -0.67 19.15 1.24
N TYR A 89 -1.44 19.59 2.21
CA TYR A 89 -2.59 18.86 2.74
C TYR A 89 -3.58 18.50 1.63
N THR A 90 -4.00 19.51 0.84
CA THR A 90 -4.97 19.31 -0.25
C THR A 90 -4.46 18.31 -1.29
N GLU A 91 -3.19 18.39 -1.67
CA GLU A 91 -2.54 17.45 -2.59
C GLU A 91 -2.50 16.03 -2.02
N ALA A 92 -2.12 15.88 -0.75
CA ALA A 92 -2.04 14.59 -0.06
C ALA A 92 -3.40 13.91 0.03
N ILE A 93 -4.46 14.66 0.39
CA ILE A 93 -5.84 14.13 0.47
C ILE A 93 -6.34 13.72 -0.90
N LYS A 94 -6.20 14.56 -1.94
CA LYS A 94 -6.58 14.19 -3.32
C LYS A 94 -5.88 12.92 -3.79
N THR A 95 -4.59 12.78 -3.47
CA THR A 95 -3.81 11.59 -3.82
C THR A 95 -4.31 10.36 -3.07
N ALA A 96 -4.59 10.48 -1.77
CA ALA A 96 -5.13 9.41 -0.95
C ALA A 96 -6.49 8.93 -1.46
N GLU A 97 -7.42 9.83 -1.75
CA GLU A 97 -8.72 9.49 -2.33
C GLU A 97 -8.61 8.78 -3.68
N LYS A 98 -7.76 9.28 -4.58
CA LYS A 98 -7.51 8.64 -5.89
C LYS A 98 -6.98 7.21 -5.72
N LYS A 99 -6.01 7.01 -4.82
CA LYS A 99 -5.45 5.68 -4.51
C LYS A 99 -6.48 4.75 -3.86
N LYS A 100 -7.27 5.26 -2.89
CA LYS A 100 -8.37 4.52 -2.25
C LYS A 100 -9.40 4.04 -3.27
N ARG A 101 -9.88 4.93 -4.14
CA ARG A 101 -10.83 4.58 -5.23
C ARG A 101 -10.24 3.54 -6.19
N ALA A 102 -8.95 3.64 -6.53
CA ALA A 102 -8.29 2.65 -7.39
C ALA A 102 -8.19 1.27 -6.73
N LEU A 103 -7.89 1.20 -5.42
CA LEU A 103 -7.88 -0.05 -4.66
C LEU A 103 -9.28 -0.67 -4.58
N GLN A 104 -10.30 0.14 -4.29
CA GLN A 104 -11.68 -0.30 -4.23
C GLN A 104 -12.14 -0.92 -5.57
N ARG A 105 -11.89 -0.25 -6.70
CA ARG A 105 -12.18 -0.80 -8.04
C ARG A 105 -11.48 -2.13 -8.31
N LYS A 106 -10.22 -2.28 -7.86
CA LYS A 106 -9.50 -3.55 -7.97
C LYS A 106 -10.14 -4.64 -7.12
N HIS A 107 -10.57 -4.31 -5.91
CA HIS A 107 -11.25 -5.24 -5.01
C HIS A 107 -12.60 -5.69 -5.58
N GLU A 108 -13.45 -4.76 -6.03
CA GLU A 108 -14.73 -5.04 -6.68
C GLU A 108 -14.55 -5.91 -7.93
N LYS A 109 -13.55 -5.61 -8.76
CA LYS A 109 -13.21 -6.43 -9.93
C LYS A 109 -12.78 -7.84 -9.53
N ARG A 110 -12.03 -8.00 -8.45
CA ARG A 110 -11.67 -9.33 -7.92
C ARG A 110 -12.90 -10.07 -7.40
N GLN A 111 -13.77 -9.42 -6.64
CA GLN A 111 -15.02 -10.01 -6.15
C GLN A 111 -15.94 -10.41 -7.31
N SER A 112 -16.10 -9.59 -8.32
CA SER A 112 -16.90 -9.93 -9.50
C SER A 112 -16.35 -11.12 -10.30
N LEU A 113 -15.05 -11.43 -10.16
CA LEU A 113 -14.41 -12.60 -10.75
C LEU A 113 -14.48 -13.84 -9.85
N CYS A 114 -14.62 -13.67 -8.53
CA CYS A 114 -14.62 -14.72 -7.51
C CYS A 114 -16.00 -15.40 -7.41
N GLY A 115 -16.82 -15.44 -8.32
CA GLY A 115 -18.11 -16.13 -8.34
C GLY A 115 -18.51 -16.59 -9.73
N LYS A 116 -17.65 -16.36 -10.74
CA LYS A 116 -17.95 -16.83 -12.10
C LYS A 116 -17.73 -18.33 -12.20
N ILE A 117 -18.84 -19.06 -12.22
CA ILE A 117 -18.86 -20.49 -12.54
C ILE A 117 -18.63 -20.61 -14.05
N TYR A 118 -17.48 -21.08 -14.44
CA TYR A 118 -17.18 -21.36 -15.85
C TYR A 118 -17.77 -22.72 -16.24
N LYS A 119 -18.24 -22.85 -17.46
CA LYS A 119 -18.75 -24.14 -17.96
C LYS A 119 -17.64 -25.22 -17.88
N PRO A 120 -17.98 -26.43 -17.42
CA PRO A 120 -17.04 -27.56 -17.42
C PRO A 120 -16.46 -27.77 -18.82
N ARG A 121 -15.17 -28.14 -18.90
CA ARG A 121 -14.49 -28.40 -20.18
C ARG A 121 -13.53 -29.56 -20.05
N LEU A 122 -13.19 -30.15 -21.18
CA LEU A 122 -12.20 -31.24 -21.24
C LEU A 122 -10.78 -30.69 -21.08
N CYS A 123 -9.99 -31.38 -20.27
CA CYS A 123 -8.57 -31.06 -20.06
C CYS A 123 -7.77 -31.41 -21.31
N VAL A 124 -7.04 -30.46 -21.88
CA VAL A 124 -6.20 -30.69 -23.07
C VAL A 124 -5.09 -31.72 -22.83
N GLY A 125 -4.67 -31.91 -21.56
CA GLY A 125 -3.60 -32.86 -21.22
C GLY A 125 -4.04 -34.29 -20.96
N CYS A 126 -5.22 -34.53 -20.39
CA CYS A 126 -5.69 -35.86 -20.00
C CYS A 126 -7.11 -36.23 -20.49
N GLY A 127 -7.83 -35.31 -21.12
CA GLY A 127 -9.19 -35.56 -21.63
C GLY A 127 -10.30 -35.56 -20.54
N HIS A 128 -9.99 -35.52 -19.25
CA HIS A 128 -11.01 -35.52 -18.21
C HIS A 128 -11.77 -34.21 -18.16
N LEU A 129 -13.07 -34.29 -17.86
CA LEU A 129 -13.91 -33.13 -17.59
C LEU A 129 -13.50 -32.48 -16.28
N PHE A 130 -13.33 -31.18 -16.27
CA PHE A 130 -13.00 -30.43 -15.04
C PHE A 130 -13.71 -29.07 -15.01
N GLN A 131 -13.91 -28.56 -13.82
CA GLN A 131 -14.45 -27.21 -13.57
C GLN A 131 -13.30 -26.20 -13.57
N PRO A 132 -13.20 -25.29 -14.54
CA PRO A 132 -12.12 -24.31 -14.56
C PRO A 132 -12.36 -23.18 -13.56
N ASN A 133 -11.30 -22.72 -12.90
CA ASN A 133 -11.32 -21.55 -12.01
C ASN A 133 -11.16 -20.23 -12.77
N THR A 134 -10.72 -20.26 -14.01
CA THR A 134 -10.58 -19.08 -14.88
C THR A 134 -11.00 -19.38 -16.30
N ALA A 135 -11.42 -18.34 -17.05
CA ALA A 135 -11.82 -18.47 -18.45
C ALA A 135 -10.73 -19.08 -19.35
N ARG A 136 -9.45 -18.87 -19.00
CA ARG A 136 -8.30 -19.30 -19.81
C ARG A 136 -7.72 -20.66 -19.39
N GLN A 137 -8.20 -21.26 -18.31
CA GLN A 137 -7.66 -22.53 -17.81
C GLN A 137 -8.00 -23.67 -18.75
N LYS A 138 -6.99 -24.27 -19.37
CA LYS A 138 -7.11 -25.37 -20.35
C LYS A 138 -6.78 -26.75 -19.75
N TYR A 139 -6.20 -26.80 -18.55
CA TYR A 139 -5.72 -28.01 -17.90
C TYR A 139 -6.35 -28.16 -16.51
N CYS A 140 -6.71 -29.38 -16.14
CA CYS A 140 -7.27 -29.67 -14.81
C CYS A 140 -6.23 -29.50 -13.67
N SER A 141 -4.95 -29.61 -13.99
CA SER A 141 -3.84 -29.47 -13.04
C SER A 141 -2.56 -28.99 -13.71
N ILE A 142 -1.62 -28.46 -12.91
CA ILE A 142 -0.27 -28.09 -13.36
C ILE A 142 0.48 -29.33 -13.91
N GLY A 143 0.24 -30.52 -13.33
CA GLY A 143 0.81 -31.77 -13.82
C GLY A 143 0.36 -32.13 -15.25
N CYS A 144 -0.91 -31.89 -15.58
CA CYS A 144 -1.42 -32.07 -16.95
C CYS A 144 -0.83 -31.06 -17.93
N GLN A 145 -0.64 -29.83 -17.51
CA GLN A 145 0.01 -28.81 -18.32
C GLN A 145 1.47 -29.17 -18.62
N LYS A 146 2.25 -29.60 -17.62
CA LYS A 146 3.66 -30.00 -17.76
C LYS A 146 3.78 -31.22 -18.71
N ARG A 147 2.96 -32.28 -18.51
CA ARG A 147 2.97 -33.47 -19.36
C ARG A 147 2.62 -33.15 -20.81
N HIS A 148 1.63 -32.30 -21.04
CA HIS A 148 1.27 -31.89 -22.41
C HIS A 148 2.41 -31.08 -23.04
N TRP A 149 3.02 -30.16 -22.32
CA TRP A 149 4.16 -29.39 -22.80
C TRP A 149 5.35 -30.28 -23.15
N GLN A 150 5.70 -31.24 -22.28
CA GLN A 150 6.76 -32.23 -22.57
C GLN A 150 6.48 -33.02 -23.83
N LYS A 151 5.25 -33.56 -24.01
CA LYS A 151 4.87 -34.30 -25.22
C LYS A 151 4.98 -33.46 -26.49
N THR A 152 4.63 -32.20 -26.45
CA THR A 152 4.66 -31.31 -27.62
C THR A 152 6.06 -30.83 -27.97
N HIS A 153 6.97 -30.68 -26.99
CA HIS A 153 8.32 -30.17 -27.22
C HIS A 153 9.37 -31.28 -27.39
N SER A 154 9.16 -32.48 -26.85
CA SER A 154 10.07 -33.62 -27.09
C SER A 154 10.05 -34.10 -28.54
N LYS A 155 8.91 -33.95 -29.24
CA LYS A 155 8.82 -34.30 -30.67
C LYS A 155 9.63 -33.40 -31.60
N LYS A 156 10.08 -32.23 -31.16
CA LYS A 156 10.91 -31.33 -31.98
C LYS A 156 12.40 -31.67 -31.99
N LYS A 157 12.90 -32.44 -31.01
CA LYS A 157 14.32 -32.83 -30.97
C LYS A 157 14.71 -34.00 -31.86
N GLY A 158 13.74 -34.73 -32.41
CA GLY A 158 13.97 -35.92 -33.24
C GLY A 158 13.96 -35.69 -34.75
N LYS A 159 13.84 -34.47 -35.26
CA LYS A 159 13.80 -34.16 -36.69
C LYS A 159 15.08 -33.54 -37.28
N ASN A 160 16.12 -33.37 -36.49
CA ASN A 160 17.44 -32.86 -36.92
C ASN A 160 18.54 -33.86 -36.59
N ALA A 161 18.37 -35.13 -36.90
CA ALA A 161 19.39 -36.15 -36.93
C ALA A 161 19.38 -36.84 -38.30
#